data_cba4a572c3b9d002517036018dcee154
#
_entry.id   cba4a572c3b9d002517036018dcee154
#
_cell.length_a   1.000
_cell.length_b   1.000
_cell.length_c   1.000
_cell.angle_alpha   90.00
_cell.angle_beta   90.00
_cell.angle_gamma   90.00
#
_symmetry.space_group_name_H-M   'P 1'
#
loop_
_entity.id
_entity.type
_entity.pdbx_description
1 polymer ?
#
loop_
_entity_poly.entity_id
_entity_poly.type
_entity_poly.pdbx_seq_one_letter_code
_entity_poly.pdbx_strand_id
1 'polypeptide(L)'
;MDNKENQNMVTTKIQGTDFTYNKDIHYEKDGHIYCKTCNERIDGRSIPMLDKKLMIIRKACKCDRERKEQDELREKQIEQDRLRRNCFISRNQIAYTFKNADEDTDKDIIKKAKNYVKHFEEMRKDNVGLLLF
;
A
#
# COMPACT_ATOMS: atom_id res chain seq x y z
N MET A 1 -1.69 15.92 -14.44
CA MET A 1 -1.94 15.88 -12.98
C MET A 1 -0.59 15.86 -12.32
N ASP A 2 -0.20 16.85 -12.09
CA ASP A 2 0.21 17.96 -11.23
C ASP A 2 1.63 17.84 -10.75
N ASN A 3 2.48 18.51 -11.52
CA ASN A 3 3.90 18.79 -11.31
C ASN A 3 4.13 19.79 -10.12
N LYS A 4 3.42 19.67 -9.01
CA LYS A 4 3.60 20.52 -7.82
C LYS A 4 4.66 20.05 -6.83
N GLU A 5 5.23 18.86 -7.02
CA GLU A 5 6.21 18.30 -6.07
C GLU A 5 7.64 18.84 -6.22
N ASN A 6 7.94 19.61 -7.28
CA ASN A 6 9.33 19.97 -7.60
C ASN A 6 9.75 21.40 -7.20
N GLN A 7 8.89 22.21 -6.56
CA GLN A 7 9.18 23.64 -6.38
C GLN A 7 10.07 23.99 -5.19
N ASN A 8 10.31 23.08 -4.21
CA ASN A 8 11.10 23.36 -3.01
C ASN A 8 12.18 22.32 -2.70
N MET A 9 12.77 21.74 -3.75
CA MET A 9 13.92 20.84 -3.59
C MET A 9 15.19 21.64 -3.37
N VAL A 10 15.92 21.34 -2.30
CA VAL A 10 17.18 21.96 -1.94
C VAL A 10 18.25 20.91 -1.85
N THR A 11 19.43 21.19 -2.40
CA THR A 11 20.59 20.33 -2.30
C THR A 11 21.57 20.90 -1.28
N THR A 12 21.95 20.08 -0.31
CA THR A 12 22.98 20.38 0.69
C THR A 12 24.08 19.35 0.67
N LYS A 13 25.24 19.66 1.22
CA LYS A 13 26.35 18.71 1.34
C LYS A 13 26.33 18.05 2.71
N ILE A 14 26.12 16.74 2.73
CA ILE A 14 26.20 15.91 3.93
C ILE A 14 27.44 15.00 3.78
N GLN A 15 28.36 15.10 4.72
CA GLN A 15 29.61 14.32 4.69
C GLN A 15 30.36 14.43 3.34
N GLY A 16 30.34 15.62 2.72
CA GLY A 16 30.98 15.89 1.44
C GLY A 16 30.21 15.39 0.20
N THR A 17 29.03 14.83 0.37
CA THR A 17 28.18 14.30 -0.71
C THR A 17 26.92 15.14 -0.86
N ASP A 18 26.50 15.39 -2.09
CA ASP A 18 25.29 16.14 -2.38
C ASP A 18 24.04 15.32 -2.00
N PHE A 19 23.18 15.90 -1.18
CA PHE A 19 21.91 15.32 -0.76
C PHE A 19 20.76 16.28 -1.04
N THR A 20 19.79 15.84 -1.82
CA THR A 20 18.63 16.66 -2.20
C THR A 20 17.40 16.28 -1.37
N TYR A 21 16.74 17.28 -0.79
CA TYR A 21 15.55 17.10 0.02
C TYR A 21 14.52 18.19 -0.22
N ASN A 22 13.27 17.94 0.11
CA ASN A 22 12.19 18.92 0.03
C ASN A 22 12.15 19.73 1.33
N LYS A 23 12.30 21.05 1.22
CA LYS A 23 12.35 21.99 2.34
C LYS A 23 11.00 22.18 3.05
N ASP A 24 9.89 21.86 2.40
CA ASP A 24 8.57 21.98 3.02
C ASP A 24 8.36 20.95 4.11
N ILE A 25 8.84 19.72 3.90
CA ILE A 25 8.62 18.57 4.77
C ILE A 25 9.84 18.14 5.57
N HIS A 26 11.01 18.69 5.24
CA HIS A 26 12.27 18.37 5.92
C HIS A 26 13.02 19.64 6.34
N TYR A 27 13.94 19.49 7.29
CA TYR A 27 14.83 20.56 7.73
C TYR A 27 16.24 20.00 8.01
N GLU A 28 17.24 20.88 7.89
CA GLU A 28 18.63 20.57 8.22
C GLU A 28 18.94 20.99 9.64
N LYS A 29 19.61 20.10 10.38
CA LYS A 29 20.15 20.38 11.71
C LYS A 29 21.41 19.56 11.92
N ASP A 30 22.47 20.20 12.42
CA ASP A 30 23.75 19.57 12.75
C ASP A 30 24.37 18.76 11.60
N GLY A 31 24.20 19.20 10.35
CA GLY A 31 24.68 18.52 9.15
C GLY A 31 23.91 17.26 8.78
N HIS A 32 22.71 17.12 9.28
CA HIS A 32 21.78 16.02 9.00
C HIS A 32 20.39 16.52 8.62
N ILE A 33 19.63 15.70 7.89
CA ILE A 33 18.28 16.05 7.44
C ILE A 33 17.25 15.28 8.23
N TYR A 34 16.25 15.98 8.71
CA TYR A 34 15.17 15.46 9.55
C TYR A 34 13.79 15.74 8.94
N CYS A 35 12.84 14.87 9.19
CA CYS A 35 11.44 15.09 8.87
C CYS A 35 10.82 16.12 9.86
N LYS A 36 10.14 17.14 9.36
CA LYS A 36 9.48 18.16 10.19
C LYS A 36 8.36 17.60 11.08
N THR A 37 7.71 16.55 10.65
CA THR A 37 6.55 15.97 11.34
C THR A 37 6.96 15.02 12.46
N CYS A 38 7.87 14.06 12.18
CA CYS A 38 8.24 13.02 13.15
C CYS A 38 9.64 13.21 13.74
N ASN A 39 10.40 14.22 13.31
CA ASN A 39 11.79 14.48 13.71
C ASN A 39 12.75 13.29 13.51
N GLU A 40 12.37 12.32 12.68
CA GLU A 40 13.24 11.19 12.34
C GLU A 40 14.24 11.60 11.26
N ARG A 41 15.49 11.17 11.41
CA ARG A 41 16.57 11.44 10.46
C ARG A 41 16.34 10.66 9.17
N ILE A 42 16.44 11.34 8.02
CA ILE A 42 16.21 10.76 6.69
C ILE A 42 17.46 10.55 5.85
N ASP A 43 18.58 11.20 6.16
CA ASP A 43 19.86 10.90 5.55
C ASP A 43 20.42 9.61 6.15
N GLY A 44 20.57 8.60 5.31
CA GLY A 44 21.07 7.28 5.71
C GLY A 44 22.58 7.17 5.57
N ARG A 45 23.07 5.94 5.33
CA ARG A 45 24.49 5.66 5.14
C ARG A 45 24.94 6.12 3.76
N SER A 46 26.19 6.61 3.68
CA SER A 46 26.88 6.81 2.43
C SER A 46 27.40 5.47 1.92
N ILE A 47 27.14 5.17 0.64
CA ILE A 47 27.67 4.00 -0.05
C ILE A 47 28.54 4.44 -1.23
N PRO A 48 29.65 3.75 -1.50
CA PRO A 48 30.45 3.99 -2.67
C PRO A 48 29.74 3.50 -3.93
N MET A 49 29.73 4.34 -4.97
CA MET A 49 29.29 3.96 -6.32
C MET A 49 30.48 3.48 -7.16
N LEU A 50 30.19 2.86 -8.30
CA LEU A 50 31.19 2.35 -9.26
C LEU A 50 32.24 3.40 -9.67
N ASP A 51 31.89 4.69 -9.70
CA ASP A 51 32.76 5.81 -10.05
C ASP A 51 33.54 6.40 -8.86
N LYS A 52 33.66 5.69 -7.74
CA LYS A 52 34.28 6.18 -6.48
C LYS A 52 33.53 7.39 -5.87
N LYS A 53 32.37 7.79 -6.40
CA LYS A 53 31.52 8.80 -5.80
C LYS A 53 30.74 8.20 -4.65
N LEU A 54 30.58 8.95 -3.58
CA LEU A 54 29.72 8.55 -2.47
C LEU A 54 28.28 8.96 -2.78
N MET A 55 27.33 8.09 -2.51
CA MET A 55 25.90 8.40 -2.56
C MET A 55 25.31 8.17 -1.18
N ILE A 56 24.48 9.11 -0.71
CA ILE A 56 23.75 8.97 0.54
C ILE A 56 22.40 8.34 0.23
N ILE A 57 22.13 7.18 0.85
CA ILE A 57 20.83 6.53 0.74
C ILE A 57 19.83 7.31 1.60
N ARG A 58 18.71 7.71 1.00
CA ARG A 58 17.59 8.26 1.75
C ARG A 58 16.89 7.16 2.55
N LYS A 59 16.73 7.41 3.85
CA LYS A 59 15.97 6.55 4.74
C LYS A 59 14.53 7.06 4.83
N ALA A 60 13.54 6.18 4.64
CA ALA A 60 12.15 6.53 4.86
C ALA A 60 11.90 6.80 6.34
N CYS A 61 11.35 7.96 6.67
CA CYS A 61 10.93 8.27 8.03
C CYS A 61 9.63 7.53 8.40
N LYS A 62 9.24 7.60 9.67
CA LYS A 62 7.99 6.98 10.14
C LYS A 62 6.77 7.45 9.34
N CYS A 63 6.67 8.75 9.09
CA CYS A 63 5.56 9.32 8.31
C CYS A 63 5.49 8.79 6.87
N ASP A 64 6.65 8.60 6.21
CA ASP A 64 6.71 8.05 4.86
C ASP A 64 6.30 6.58 4.85
N ARG A 65 6.71 5.81 5.86
CA ARG A 65 6.31 4.40 6.00
C ARG A 65 4.81 4.25 6.23
N GLU A 66 4.24 5.04 7.15
CA GLU A 66 2.80 5.03 7.44
C GLU A 66 1.98 5.47 6.22
N ARG A 67 2.43 6.50 5.49
CA ARG A 67 1.77 6.94 4.25
C ARG A 67 1.78 5.84 3.20
N LYS A 68 2.94 5.21 2.98
CA LYS A 68 3.07 4.12 2.01
C LYS A 68 2.16 2.94 2.36
N GLU A 69 2.08 2.57 3.65
CA GLU A 69 1.18 1.51 4.10
C GLU A 69 -0.30 1.86 3.86
N GLN A 70 -0.69 3.12 4.13
CA GLN A 70 -2.05 3.59 3.84
C GLN A 70 -2.35 3.59 2.34
N ASP A 71 -1.41 4.02 1.51
CA ASP A 71 -1.57 4.02 0.05
C ASP A 71 -1.71 2.58 -0.48
N GLU A 72 -0.89 1.64 -0.01
CA GLU A 72 -1.00 0.22 -0.36
C GLU A 72 -2.35 -0.39 0.06
N LEU A 73 -2.86 -0.03 1.24
CA LEU A 73 -4.20 -0.46 1.69
C LEU A 73 -5.30 0.12 0.80
N ARG A 74 -5.17 1.40 0.44
CA ARG A 74 -6.12 2.08 -0.45
C ARG A 74 -6.13 1.46 -1.86
N GLU A 75 -4.96 1.16 -2.41
CA GLU A 75 -4.84 0.49 -3.71
C GLU A 75 -5.49 -0.89 -3.69
N LYS A 76 -5.27 -1.67 -2.63
CA LYS A 76 -5.93 -2.97 -2.44
C LYS A 76 -7.46 -2.84 -2.38
N GLN A 77 -7.98 -1.82 -1.70
CA GLN A 77 -9.42 -1.57 -1.64
C GLN A 77 -10.00 -1.21 -3.01
N ILE A 78 -9.33 -0.31 -3.75
CA ILE A 78 -9.73 0.08 -5.11
C ILE A 78 -9.75 -1.15 -6.04
N GLU A 79 -8.74 -2.00 -5.97
CA GLU A 79 -8.66 -3.21 -6.78
C GLU A 79 -9.77 -4.21 -6.40
N GLN A 80 -10.04 -4.41 -5.11
CA GLN A 80 -11.16 -5.25 -4.66
C GLN A 80 -12.50 -4.72 -5.16
N ASP A 81 -12.72 -3.41 -5.10
CA ASP A 81 -13.95 -2.80 -5.60
C ASP A 81 -14.08 -2.92 -7.12
N ARG A 82 -12.96 -2.82 -7.84
CA ARG A 82 -12.91 -3.05 -9.29
C ARG A 82 -13.28 -4.49 -9.63
N LEU A 83 -12.69 -5.46 -8.93
CA LEU A 83 -12.98 -6.88 -9.13
C LEU A 83 -14.45 -7.20 -8.81
N ARG A 84 -14.99 -6.67 -7.71
CA ARG A 84 -16.41 -6.82 -7.36
C ARG A 84 -17.33 -6.31 -8.47
N ARG A 85 -17.06 -5.11 -9.01
CA ARG A 85 -17.88 -4.56 -10.11
C ARG A 85 -17.83 -5.41 -11.37
N ASN A 86 -16.70 -6.03 -11.65
CA ASN A 86 -16.54 -6.87 -12.83
C ASN A 86 -17.15 -8.27 -12.65
N CYS A 87 -17.25 -8.76 -11.41
CA CYS A 87 -17.80 -10.09 -11.12
C CYS A 87 -19.34 -10.11 -11.08
N PHE A 88 -19.98 -8.96 -10.85
CA PHE A 88 -21.43 -8.89 -10.70
C PHE A 88 -22.10 -8.19 -11.88
N ILE A 89 -23.12 -8.84 -12.47
CA ILE A 89 -23.88 -8.31 -13.60
C ILE A 89 -24.75 -7.12 -13.17
N SER A 90 -25.27 -7.16 -11.93
CA SER A 90 -26.14 -6.13 -11.37
C SER A 90 -25.52 -5.48 -10.13
N ARG A 91 -25.71 -4.17 -10.00
CA ARG A 91 -25.28 -3.42 -8.79
C ARG A 91 -25.91 -3.97 -7.50
N ASN A 92 -27.13 -4.47 -7.57
CA ASN A 92 -27.82 -5.05 -6.42
C ASN A 92 -27.13 -6.30 -5.89
N GLN A 93 -26.49 -7.09 -6.76
CA GLN A 93 -25.75 -8.30 -6.35
C GLN A 93 -24.53 -8.00 -5.49
N ILE A 94 -23.98 -6.80 -5.58
CA ILE A 94 -22.84 -6.37 -4.74
C ILE A 94 -23.23 -6.30 -3.26
N ALA A 95 -24.52 -6.04 -2.98
CA ALA A 95 -25.04 -5.95 -1.62
C ALA A 95 -25.33 -7.33 -0.98
N TYR A 96 -25.38 -8.41 -1.77
CA TYR A 96 -25.65 -9.76 -1.26
C TYR A 96 -24.48 -10.29 -0.47
N THR A 97 -24.75 -10.69 0.75
CA THR A 97 -23.81 -11.28 1.69
C THR A 97 -24.46 -12.45 2.40
N PHE A 98 -23.66 -13.32 3.04
CA PHE A 98 -24.22 -14.39 3.89
C PHE A 98 -25.03 -13.88 5.10
N LYS A 99 -24.94 -12.58 5.43
CA LYS A 99 -25.71 -11.98 6.54
C LYS A 99 -27.12 -11.58 6.14
N ASN A 100 -27.30 -11.21 4.87
CA ASN A 100 -28.58 -10.78 4.31
C ASN A 100 -29.12 -11.79 3.28
N ALA A 101 -28.73 -13.05 3.40
CA ALA A 101 -29.35 -14.14 2.66
C ALA A 101 -30.81 -14.29 3.12
N ASP A 102 -31.71 -14.57 2.18
CA ASP A 102 -33.13 -14.73 2.47
C ASP A 102 -33.36 -15.86 3.48
N GLU A 103 -34.39 -15.69 4.35
CA GLU A 103 -34.73 -16.68 5.37
C GLU A 103 -35.14 -18.04 4.77
N ASP A 104 -35.67 -18.01 3.54
CA ASP A 104 -36.07 -19.19 2.77
C ASP A 104 -34.88 -19.93 2.13
N THR A 105 -33.68 -19.36 2.19
CA THR A 105 -32.50 -20.02 1.63
C THR A 105 -32.12 -21.25 2.46
N ASP A 106 -31.92 -22.38 1.80
CA ASP A 106 -31.51 -23.63 2.44
C ASP A 106 -30.23 -23.41 3.28
N LYS A 107 -30.37 -23.69 4.58
CA LYS A 107 -29.28 -23.53 5.56
C LYS A 107 -28.07 -24.43 5.26
N ASP A 108 -28.29 -25.57 4.66
CA ASP A 108 -27.22 -26.49 4.27
C ASP A 108 -26.43 -25.96 3.08
N ILE A 109 -27.07 -25.30 2.13
CA ILE A 109 -26.42 -24.63 1.01
C ILE A 109 -25.54 -23.48 1.53
N ILE A 110 -26.08 -22.63 2.41
CA ILE A 110 -25.32 -21.54 3.04
C ILE A 110 -24.11 -22.09 3.81
N LYS A 111 -24.28 -23.18 4.56
CA LYS A 111 -23.21 -23.82 5.32
C LYS A 111 -22.10 -24.36 4.41
N LYS A 112 -22.48 -25.03 3.31
CA LYS A 112 -21.53 -25.53 2.31
C LYS A 112 -20.78 -24.40 1.64
N ALA A 113 -21.48 -23.32 1.25
CA ALA A 113 -20.86 -22.13 0.63
C ALA A 113 -19.87 -21.43 1.59
N LYS A 114 -20.25 -21.24 2.86
CA LYS A 114 -19.36 -20.68 3.88
C LYS A 114 -18.11 -21.54 4.11
N ASN A 115 -18.28 -22.86 4.14
CA ASN A 115 -17.15 -23.79 4.29
C ASN A 115 -16.20 -23.73 3.08
N TYR A 116 -16.75 -23.67 1.87
CA TYR A 116 -15.97 -23.49 0.66
C TYR A 116 -15.15 -22.20 0.68
N VAL A 117 -15.78 -21.07 1.03
CA VAL A 117 -15.08 -19.77 1.13
C VAL A 117 -13.97 -19.83 2.17
N LYS A 118 -14.21 -20.48 3.31
CA LYS A 118 -13.19 -20.63 4.38
C LYS A 118 -11.95 -21.38 3.92
N HIS A 119 -12.12 -22.38 3.04
CA HIS A 119 -11.03 -23.22 2.53
C HIS A 119 -10.70 -22.91 1.07
N PHE A 120 -11.06 -21.73 0.59
CA PHE A 120 -10.95 -21.36 -0.82
C PHE A 120 -9.55 -21.54 -1.39
N GLU A 121 -8.50 -21.15 -0.66
CA GLU A 121 -7.12 -21.26 -1.14
C GLU A 121 -6.66 -22.72 -1.31
N GLU A 122 -7.12 -23.61 -0.46
CA GLU A 122 -6.86 -25.05 -0.56
C GLU A 122 -7.62 -25.64 -1.76
N MET A 123 -8.93 -25.36 -1.84
CA MET A 123 -9.78 -25.80 -2.94
C MET A 123 -9.28 -25.31 -4.30
N ARG A 124 -8.76 -24.07 -4.36
CA ARG A 124 -8.20 -23.50 -5.57
C ARG A 124 -6.93 -24.22 -6.02
N LYS A 125 -6.05 -24.60 -5.09
CA LYS A 125 -4.83 -25.38 -5.39
C LYS A 125 -5.18 -26.75 -5.97
N ASP A 126 -6.23 -27.37 -5.46
CA ASP A 126 -6.69 -28.70 -5.88
C ASP A 126 -7.65 -28.65 -7.07
N ASN A 127 -7.88 -27.46 -7.66
CA ASN A 127 -8.85 -27.21 -8.74
C ASN A 127 -10.28 -27.68 -8.40
N VAL A 128 -10.67 -27.62 -7.14
CA VAL A 128 -12.02 -28.00 -6.66
C VAL A 128 -12.92 -26.76 -6.72
N GLY A 129 -13.99 -26.83 -7.51
CA GLY A 129 -15.04 -25.82 -7.58
C GLY A 129 -16.26 -26.17 -6.73
N LEU A 130 -17.10 -25.16 -6.45
CA LEU A 130 -18.42 -25.35 -5.84
C LEU A 130 -19.49 -25.17 -6.93
N LEU A 131 -20.30 -26.18 -7.13
CA LEU A 131 -21.47 -26.14 -7.99
C LEU A 131 -22.73 -26.25 -7.13
N LEU A 132 -23.63 -25.25 -7.27
CA LEU A 132 -24.93 -25.19 -6.59
C LEU A 132 -26.01 -25.33 -7.66
N PHE A 133 -26.95 -26.26 -7.49
CA PHE A 133 -28.09 -26.51 -8.39
C PHE A 133 -29.33 -26.89 -7.58
#